data_b88fd2d427060dc6d84374a5952519bf
#
_entry.id   b88fd2d427060dc6d84374a5952519bf
#
_cell.length_a   1.000
_cell.length_b   1.000
_cell.length_c   1.000
_cell.angle_alpha   90.00
_cell.angle_beta   90.00
_cell.angle_gamma   90.00
#
_symmetry.space_group_name_H-M   'P 1'
#
loop_
_entity.id
_entity.type
_entity.pdbx_description
1 polymer ?
#
loop_
_entity_poly.entity_id
_entity_poly.type
_entity_poly.pdbx_seq_one_letter_code
_entity_poly.pdbx_strand_id
1 'polypeptide(L)'
;YEIGVRLVGSEMCIRDSKGTVDINGQIIGKDIMFPPSIGLLIENPSFINNYTAFENLKTLASIRRRIDDNRIRETLTEIGLDPDDKRTFHKFSLGMKQRLGIAAAIMENPDIIILDEPINALDDTGTEQIRDILIRHRERGALIIIACHDADELNFLSDEIIEIVQGQIKPSKDDKKSA
;
A
#
# COMPACT_ATOMS: atom_id res chain seq x y z
N TYR A 1 12.18 7.69 9.14
CA TYR A 1 12.31 7.72 7.66
C TYR A 1 11.90 9.10 7.17
N GLU A 2 12.81 9.85 6.56
CA GLU A 2 12.45 11.06 5.82
C GLU A 2 12.26 10.70 4.35
N ILE A 3 11.03 10.82 3.83
CA ILE A 3 10.76 10.72 2.40
C ILE A 3 10.16 12.02 1.92
N GLY A 4 10.93 12.74 1.10
CA GLY A 4 10.43 13.85 0.30
C GLY A 4 9.85 13.31 -1.01
N VAL A 5 8.54 13.02 -1.07
CA VAL A 5 7.89 12.60 -2.31
C VAL A 5 7.20 13.81 -2.95
N ARG A 6 7.59 14.15 -4.17
CA ARG A 6 6.88 15.10 -5.00
C ARG A 6 6.30 14.36 -6.21
N LEU A 7 5.03 14.03 -6.15
CA LEU A 7 4.29 13.49 -7.29
C LEU A 7 3.63 14.63 -8.05
N VAL A 8 3.91 14.77 -9.33
CA VAL A 8 3.22 15.71 -10.22
C VAL A 8 2.94 15.02 -11.55
N GLY A 9 1.66 14.90 -11.88
CA GLY A 9 1.18 14.71 -13.24
C GLY A 9 0.97 13.28 -13.72
N SER A 10 0.24 13.16 -14.82
CA SER A 10 -0.09 11.92 -15.51
C SER A 10 1.15 11.07 -15.85
N GLU A 11 0.98 9.79 -16.09
CA GLU A 11 2.05 8.80 -16.37
C GLU A 11 3.09 9.27 -17.42
N MET A 12 2.69 10.11 -18.34
CA MET A 12 3.59 10.68 -19.37
C MET A 12 4.59 11.70 -18.82
N CYS A 13 4.34 12.30 -17.64
CA CYS A 13 5.15 13.37 -17.07
C CYS A 13 6.19 12.89 -16.05
N ILE A 14 6.19 11.60 -15.67
CA ILE A 14 7.12 11.06 -14.68
C ILE A 14 8.59 11.21 -15.08
N ARG A 15 8.90 11.22 -16.38
CA ARG A 15 10.26 11.42 -16.91
C ARG A 15 10.71 12.88 -16.97
N ASP A 16 9.76 13.82 -16.93
CA ASP A 16 10.03 15.26 -17.05
C ASP A 16 9.98 15.98 -15.70
N SER A 17 9.66 15.28 -14.59
CA SER A 17 9.65 15.85 -13.26
C SER A 17 11.07 16.09 -12.75
N LYS A 18 11.27 17.25 -12.09
CA LYS A 18 12.52 17.57 -11.39
C LYS A 18 12.36 17.25 -9.93
N GLY A 19 13.32 16.52 -9.38
CA GLY A 19 13.32 16.14 -7.97
C GLY A 19 14.12 14.86 -7.75
N THR A 20 14.35 14.53 -6.50
CA THR A 20 15.03 13.30 -6.09
C THR A 20 14.19 12.61 -5.05
N VAL A 21 14.16 11.28 -5.08
CA VAL A 21 13.60 10.45 -4.03
C VAL A 21 14.78 9.77 -3.35
N ASP A 22 15.00 10.11 -2.10
CA ASP A 22 16.03 9.51 -1.26
C ASP A 22 15.37 8.52 -0.29
N ILE A 23 15.93 7.32 -0.21
CA ILE A 23 15.51 6.30 0.74
C ILE A 23 16.74 5.81 1.49
N ASN A 24 16.87 6.20 2.75
CA ASN A 24 18.00 5.83 3.61
C ASN A 24 19.36 6.21 2.99
N GLY A 25 19.49 7.38 2.38
CA GLY A 25 20.71 7.86 1.75
C GLY A 25 20.96 7.30 0.34
N GLN A 26 20.02 6.57 -0.23
CA GLN A 26 20.11 6.03 -1.58
C GLN A 26 19.07 6.71 -2.51
N ILE A 27 19.55 7.30 -3.59
CA ILE A 27 18.71 8.03 -4.54
C ILE A 27 18.14 7.05 -5.58
N ILE A 28 16.80 7.04 -5.71
CA ILE A 28 16.12 6.24 -6.74
C ILE A 28 16.49 6.78 -8.12
N GLY A 29 16.79 5.85 -9.02
CA GLY A 29 17.21 6.17 -10.39
C GLY A 29 18.71 6.49 -10.54
N LYS A 30 19.46 6.58 -9.41
CA LYS A 30 20.92 6.78 -9.40
C LYS A 30 21.63 5.66 -8.66
N ASP A 31 21.33 5.46 -7.39
CA ASP A 31 21.99 4.48 -6.54
C ASP A 31 21.23 3.16 -6.51
N ILE A 32 19.89 3.22 -6.55
CA ILE A 32 18.99 2.08 -6.65
C ILE A 32 17.92 2.35 -7.71
N MET A 33 17.48 1.30 -8.40
CA MET A 33 16.37 1.40 -9.38
C MET A 33 15.01 1.33 -8.70
N PHE A 34 14.91 0.60 -7.58
CA PHE A 34 13.68 0.35 -6.85
C PHE A 34 13.95 0.10 -5.37
N PRO A 35 13.07 0.51 -4.45
CA PRO A 35 13.22 0.17 -3.04
C PRO A 35 13.28 -1.34 -2.83
N PRO A 36 14.25 -1.86 -2.05
CA PRO A 36 14.41 -3.30 -1.86
C PRO A 36 13.27 -3.94 -1.04
N SER A 37 12.54 -3.13 -0.28
CA SER A 37 11.48 -3.58 0.63
C SER A 37 10.28 -2.64 0.51
N ILE A 38 9.40 -2.95 -0.45
CA ILE A 38 8.21 -2.14 -0.75
C ILE A 38 7.01 -3.04 -1.05
N GLY A 39 5.86 -2.69 -0.48
CA GLY A 39 4.54 -3.21 -0.80
C GLY A 39 3.67 -2.14 -1.45
N LEU A 40 2.98 -2.48 -2.52
CA LEU A 40 2.21 -1.54 -3.31
C LEU A 40 0.79 -2.05 -3.55
N LEU A 41 -0.19 -1.19 -3.34
CA LEU A 41 -1.54 -1.33 -3.85
C LEU A 41 -1.90 -0.02 -4.55
N ILE A 42 -1.92 -0.02 -5.89
CA ILE A 42 -2.25 1.13 -6.72
C ILE A 42 -3.45 0.75 -7.57
N GLU A 43 -4.50 1.56 -7.51
CA GLU A 43 -5.76 1.31 -8.22
C GLU A 43 -6.39 -0.08 -7.89
N ASN A 44 -7.12 -0.63 -8.86
CA ASN A 44 -7.76 -1.92 -8.69
C ASN A 44 -6.75 -3.07 -8.80
N PRO A 45 -6.62 -3.93 -7.79
CA PRO A 45 -5.69 -5.04 -7.84
C PRO A 45 -6.06 -6.01 -8.98
N SER A 46 -5.07 -6.36 -9.78
CA SER A 46 -5.22 -7.31 -10.89
C SER A 46 -4.42 -8.57 -10.62
N PHE A 47 -5.10 -9.70 -10.62
CA PHE A 47 -4.55 -11.02 -10.33
C PHE A 47 -4.93 -12.04 -11.41
N ILE A 48 -4.40 -13.25 -11.35
CA ILE A 48 -4.72 -14.30 -12.28
C ILE A 48 -6.13 -14.81 -12.03
N ASN A 49 -7.03 -14.60 -12.99
CA ASN A 49 -8.47 -14.81 -12.86
C ASN A 49 -8.87 -16.24 -12.43
N ASN A 50 -8.14 -17.24 -12.90
CA ASN A 50 -8.45 -18.66 -12.67
C ASN A 50 -7.74 -19.24 -11.42
N TYR A 51 -7.01 -18.41 -10.67
CA TYR A 51 -6.34 -18.81 -9.44
C TYR A 51 -7.14 -18.41 -8.22
N THR A 52 -6.99 -19.17 -7.15
CA THR A 52 -7.50 -18.84 -5.81
C THR A 52 -6.70 -17.68 -5.21
N ALA A 53 -7.14 -17.17 -4.05
CA ALA A 53 -6.36 -16.18 -3.30
C ALA A 53 -4.96 -16.70 -2.97
N PHE A 54 -4.90 -17.90 -2.42
CA PHE A 54 -3.63 -18.55 -2.04
C PHE A 54 -2.69 -18.73 -3.24
N GLU A 55 -3.18 -19.25 -4.36
CA GLU A 55 -2.37 -19.47 -5.57
C GLU A 55 -1.82 -18.17 -6.15
N ASN A 56 -2.60 -17.10 -6.12
CA ASN A 56 -2.17 -15.78 -6.56
C ASN A 56 -1.02 -15.25 -5.69
N LEU A 57 -1.17 -15.25 -4.36
CA LEU A 57 -0.12 -14.80 -3.46
C LEU A 57 1.12 -15.69 -3.52
N LYS A 58 0.94 -17.01 -3.64
CA LYS A 58 2.06 -17.95 -3.80
C LYS A 58 2.85 -17.70 -5.08
N THR A 59 2.17 -17.36 -6.17
CA THR A 59 2.82 -16.98 -7.43
C THR A 59 3.69 -15.74 -7.26
N LEU A 60 3.18 -14.69 -6.59
CA LEU A 60 3.95 -13.48 -6.29
C LEU A 60 5.12 -13.77 -5.35
N ALA A 61 4.88 -14.52 -4.27
CA ALA A 61 5.92 -14.90 -3.31
C ALA A 61 7.06 -15.70 -3.95
N SER A 62 6.75 -16.49 -4.98
CA SER A 62 7.74 -17.31 -5.70
C SER A 62 8.81 -16.49 -6.42
N ILE A 63 8.55 -15.22 -6.73
CA ILE A 63 9.46 -14.30 -7.42
C ILE A 63 10.66 -13.98 -6.52
N ARG A 64 10.39 -13.59 -5.27
CA ARG A 64 11.43 -13.20 -4.31
C ARG A 64 11.82 -14.33 -3.34
N ARG A 65 10.95 -15.30 -3.12
CA ARG A 65 11.13 -16.46 -2.22
C ARG A 65 11.53 -16.06 -0.80
N ARG A 66 10.91 -14.99 -0.27
CA ARG A 66 11.19 -14.45 1.07
C ARG A 66 10.29 -15.03 2.15
N ILE A 67 9.15 -15.57 1.77
CA ILE A 67 8.12 -16.11 2.65
C ILE A 67 7.70 -17.51 2.18
N ASP A 68 7.19 -18.29 3.12
CA ASP A 68 6.67 -19.64 2.89
C ASP A 68 5.13 -19.67 2.78
N ASP A 69 4.60 -20.84 2.53
CA ASP A 69 3.17 -21.08 2.41
C ASP A 69 2.41 -20.77 3.73
N ASN A 70 3.05 -20.91 4.89
CA ASN A 70 2.43 -20.61 6.19
C ASN A 70 2.20 -19.09 6.32
N ARG A 71 3.21 -18.28 6.00
CA ARG A 71 3.07 -16.82 6.03
C ARG A 71 1.98 -16.31 5.08
N ILE A 72 1.85 -16.94 3.90
CA ILE A 72 0.77 -16.61 2.95
C ILE A 72 -0.61 -16.90 3.58
N ARG A 73 -0.78 -18.07 4.22
CA ARG A 73 -2.02 -18.45 4.89
C ARG A 73 -2.36 -17.53 6.06
N GLU A 74 -1.37 -17.18 6.87
CA GLU A 74 -1.51 -16.22 7.97
C GLU A 74 -2.00 -14.88 7.43
N THR A 75 -1.34 -14.34 6.39
CA THR A 75 -1.72 -13.07 5.78
C THR A 75 -3.15 -13.10 5.25
N LEU A 76 -3.57 -14.16 4.56
CA LEU A 76 -4.95 -14.30 4.09
C LEU A 76 -5.93 -14.29 5.26
N THR A 77 -5.64 -15.00 6.34
CA THR A 77 -6.47 -15.00 7.54
C THR A 77 -6.52 -13.61 8.20
N GLU A 78 -5.37 -12.93 8.30
CA GLU A 78 -5.25 -11.58 8.85
C GLU A 78 -6.15 -10.57 8.15
N ILE A 79 -6.28 -10.66 6.82
CA ILE A 79 -7.11 -9.75 6.03
C ILE A 79 -8.56 -10.23 5.85
N GLY A 80 -8.95 -11.31 6.55
CA GLY A 80 -10.32 -11.87 6.52
C GLY A 80 -10.67 -12.62 5.24
N LEU A 81 -9.70 -13.23 4.59
CA LEU A 81 -9.91 -14.21 3.52
C LEU A 81 -9.56 -15.62 4.00
N ASP A 82 -10.42 -16.59 3.67
CA ASP A 82 -10.14 -18.00 3.95
C ASP A 82 -9.03 -18.50 3.01
N PRO A 83 -7.87 -18.95 3.55
CA PRO A 83 -6.77 -19.47 2.72
C PRO A 83 -7.10 -20.76 1.97
N ASP A 84 -8.17 -21.46 2.36
CA ASP A 84 -8.64 -22.69 1.73
C ASP A 84 -9.84 -22.49 0.81
N ASP A 85 -10.30 -21.24 0.62
CA ASP A 85 -11.37 -20.91 -0.30
C ASP A 85 -11.00 -21.33 -1.74
N LYS A 86 -11.83 -22.17 -2.33
CA LYS A 86 -11.65 -22.71 -3.68
C LYS A 86 -12.18 -21.78 -4.78
N ARG A 87 -12.84 -20.67 -4.41
CA ARG A 87 -13.25 -19.67 -5.38
C ARG A 87 -12.03 -19.06 -6.04
N THR A 88 -12.13 -18.83 -7.32
CA THR A 88 -11.08 -18.19 -8.12
C THR A 88 -11.31 -16.68 -8.19
N PHE A 89 -10.28 -15.90 -8.45
CA PHE A 89 -10.28 -14.44 -8.38
C PHE A 89 -11.41 -13.77 -9.17
N HIS A 90 -11.78 -14.31 -10.33
CA HIS A 90 -12.88 -13.74 -11.12
C HIS A 90 -14.25 -13.83 -10.42
N LYS A 91 -14.42 -14.71 -9.42
CA LYS A 91 -15.64 -14.85 -8.61
C LYS A 91 -15.62 -14.01 -7.32
N PHE A 92 -14.54 -13.29 -7.07
CA PHE A 92 -14.43 -12.47 -5.87
C PHE A 92 -15.31 -11.23 -5.95
N SER A 93 -15.92 -10.86 -4.82
CA SER A 93 -16.51 -9.54 -4.65
C SER A 93 -15.45 -8.45 -4.74
N LEU A 94 -15.86 -7.21 -4.93
CA LEU A 94 -14.93 -6.08 -4.96
C LEU A 94 -14.14 -5.98 -3.65
N GLY A 95 -14.78 -6.11 -2.49
CA GLY A 95 -14.11 -6.13 -1.19
C GLY A 95 -13.12 -7.29 -1.02
N MET A 96 -13.44 -8.49 -1.53
CA MET A 96 -12.48 -9.60 -1.52
C MET A 96 -11.26 -9.33 -2.40
N LYS A 97 -11.44 -8.70 -3.55
CA LYS A 97 -10.35 -8.28 -4.43
C LYS A 97 -9.47 -7.26 -3.76
N GLN A 98 -10.07 -6.26 -3.10
CA GLN A 98 -9.38 -5.24 -2.35
C GLN A 98 -8.52 -5.86 -1.22
N ARG A 99 -9.12 -6.73 -0.41
CA ARG A 99 -8.42 -7.47 0.65
C ARG A 99 -7.23 -8.25 0.09
N LEU A 100 -7.39 -8.95 -1.04
CA LEU A 100 -6.28 -9.69 -1.66
C LEU A 100 -5.17 -8.76 -2.14
N GLY A 101 -5.49 -7.58 -2.66
CA GLY A 101 -4.52 -6.54 -3.04
C GLY A 101 -3.69 -6.06 -1.84
N ILE A 102 -4.36 -5.79 -0.72
CA ILE A 102 -3.69 -5.41 0.53
C ILE A 102 -2.79 -6.56 1.02
N ALA A 103 -3.29 -7.82 0.98
CA ALA A 103 -2.49 -8.98 1.34
C ALA A 103 -1.19 -9.07 0.55
N ALA A 104 -1.26 -8.87 -0.77
CA ALA A 104 -0.08 -8.88 -1.64
C ALA A 104 0.92 -7.77 -1.26
N ALA A 105 0.41 -6.60 -0.86
CA ALA A 105 1.27 -5.49 -0.44
C ALA A 105 2.00 -5.76 0.88
N ILE A 106 1.37 -6.46 1.85
CA ILE A 106 1.91 -6.61 3.20
C ILE A 106 2.54 -7.97 3.53
N MET A 107 2.31 -9.02 2.71
CA MET A 107 2.68 -10.40 3.05
C MET A 107 4.18 -10.61 3.33
N GLU A 108 5.06 -9.84 2.68
CA GLU A 108 6.51 -9.91 2.87
C GLU A 108 7.02 -8.99 4.01
N ASN A 109 6.15 -8.36 4.79
CA ASN A 109 6.49 -7.40 5.83
C ASN A 109 7.41 -6.27 5.33
N PRO A 110 7.04 -5.52 4.27
CA PRO A 110 7.90 -4.51 3.70
C PRO A 110 8.12 -3.32 4.65
N ASP A 111 9.24 -2.60 4.45
CA ASP A 111 9.58 -1.40 5.21
C ASP A 111 8.81 -0.16 4.71
N ILE A 112 8.37 -0.18 3.46
CA ILE A 112 7.57 0.87 2.83
C ILE A 112 6.30 0.23 2.29
N ILE A 113 5.14 0.80 2.64
CA ILE A 113 3.82 0.37 2.17
C ILE A 113 3.14 1.59 1.53
N ILE A 114 2.74 1.46 0.27
CA ILE A 114 2.02 2.51 -0.45
C ILE A 114 0.67 1.96 -0.89
N LEU A 115 -0.40 2.59 -0.44
CA LEU A 115 -1.77 2.15 -0.68
C LEU A 115 -2.60 3.28 -1.28
N ASP A 116 -3.28 2.99 -2.38
CA ASP A 116 -4.24 3.88 -3.01
C ASP A 116 -5.66 3.38 -2.72
N GLU A 117 -6.46 4.21 -2.04
CA GLU A 117 -7.83 3.91 -1.63
C GLU A 117 -8.01 2.53 -0.96
N PRO A 118 -7.22 2.17 0.08
CA PRO A 118 -7.16 0.79 0.58
C PRO A 118 -8.47 0.29 1.21
N ILE A 119 -9.30 1.19 1.73
CA ILE A 119 -10.57 0.85 2.39
C ILE A 119 -11.77 0.95 1.47
N ASN A 120 -11.57 1.41 0.23
CA ASN A 120 -12.66 1.50 -0.74
C ASN A 120 -13.26 0.11 -1.00
N ALA A 121 -14.59 0.03 -1.01
CA ALA A 121 -15.34 -1.21 -1.19
C ALA A 121 -15.29 -2.23 -0.02
N LEU A 122 -14.78 -1.85 1.15
CA LEU A 122 -14.87 -2.64 2.36
C LEU A 122 -16.12 -2.24 3.17
N ASP A 123 -16.64 -3.19 3.92
CA ASP A 123 -17.62 -2.96 4.98
C ASP A 123 -16.94 -2.43 6.26
N ASP A 124 -17.73 -1.95 7.23
CA ASP A 124 -17.19 -1.37 8.46
C ASP A 124 -16.23 -2.33 9.18
N THR A 125 -16.61 -3.61 9.31
CA THR A 125 -15.76 -4.63 9.92
C THR A 125 -14.46 -4.83 9.16
N GLY A 126 -14.52 -4.81 7.84
CA GLY A 126 -13.35 -4.90 6.98
C GLY A 126 -12.44 -3.71 7.10
N THR A 127 -13.01 -2.53 7.19
CA THR A 127 -12.27 -1.28 7.39
C THR A 127 -11.52 -1.30 8.72
N GLU A 128 -12.18 -1.65 9.83
CA GLU A 128 -11.54 -1.80 11.15
C GLU A 128 -10.39 -2.80 11.11
N GLN A 129 -10.60 -3.96 10.49
CA GLN A 129 -9.58 -5.00 10.37
C GLN A 129 -8.34 -4.51 9.61
N ILE A 130 -8.53 -3.78 8.51
CA ILE A 130 -7.39 -3.24 7.75
C ILE A 130 -6.68 -2.12 8.52
N ARG A 131 -7.42 -1.26 9.22
CA ARG A 131 -6.84 -0.25 10.12
C ARG A 131 -5.90 -0.89 11.15
N ASP A 132 -6.35 -1.92 11.84
CA ASP A 132 -5.54 -2.63 12.84
C ASP A 132 -4.27 -3.23 12.24
N ILE A 133 -4.36 -3.77 11.03
CA ILE A 133 -3.21 -4.32 10.31
C ILE A 133 -2.21 -3.21 10.00
N LEU A 134 -2.66 -2.08 9.47
CA LEU A 134 -1.79 -0.94 9.13
C LEU A 134 -1.13 -0.35 10.38
N ILE A 135 -1.87 -0.22 11.49
CA ILE A 135 -1.31 0.22 12.77
C ILE A 135 -0.19 -0.71 13.23
N ARG A 136 -0.38 -2.05 13.18
CA ARG A 136 0.69 -3.01 13.53
C ARG A 136 1.93 -2.87 12.63
N HIS A 137 1.73 -2.62 11.34
CA HIS A 137 2.87 -2.37 10.44
C HIS A 137 3.60 -1.07 10.77
N ARG A 138 2.87 0.01 11.10
CA ARG A 138 3.44 1.27 11.58
C ARG A 138 4.24 1.09 12.88
N GLU A 139 3.67 0.39 13.87
CA GLU A 139 4.33 0.10 15.15
C GLU A 139 5.62 -0.72 14.98
N ARG A 140 5.67 -1.57 13.95
CA ARG A 140 6.89 -2.29 13.54
C ARG A 140 7.95 -1.37 12.94
N GLY A 141 7.61 -0.11 12.63
CA GLY A 141 8.49 0.89 12.02
C GLY A 141 8.41 0.97 10.49
N ALA A 142 7.39 0.39 9.87
CA ALA A 142 7.16 0.57 8.45
C ALA A 142 6.66 2.00 8.16
N LEU A 143 7.15 2.59 7.08
CA LEU A 143 6.58 3.81 6.52
C LEU A 143 5.34 3.43 5.71
N ILE A 144 4.19 4.04 6.04
CA ILE A 144 2.94 3.81 5.33
C ILE A 144 2.52 5.11 4.66
N ILE A 145 2.32 5.08 3.35
CA ILE A 145 1.80 6.18 2.55
C ILE A 145 0.43 5.76 2.04
N ILE A 146 -0.59 6.54 2.39
CA ILE A 146 -1.97 6.28 1.98
C ILE A 146 -2.47 7.45 1.15
N ALA A 147 -2.94 7.18 -0.07
CA ALA A 147 -3.76 8.10 -0.82
C ALA A 147 -5.23 7.74 -0.55
N CYS A 148 -5.99 8.69 -0.01
CA CYS A 148 -7.40 8.52 0.31
C CYS A 148 -8.11 9.87 0.23
N HIS A 149 -9.37 9.86 -0.18
CA HIS A 149 -10.21 11.07 -0.22
C HIS A 149 -11.07 11.24 1.04
N ASP A 150 -11.15 10.24 1.91
CA ASP A 150 -11.90 10.28 3.17
C ASP A 150 -11.04 10.91 4.27
N ALA A 151 -11.47 12.10 4.73
CA ALA A 151 -10.74 12.86 5.73
C ALA A 151 -10.75 12.20 7.12
N ASP A 152 -11.82 11.48 7.47
CA ASP A 152 -11.93 10.81 8.78
C ASP A 152 -10.95 9.63 8.85
N GLU A 153 -10.81 8.89 7.75
CA GLU A 153 -9.83 7.82 7.62
C GLU A 153 -8.38 8.34 7.73
N LEU A 154 -8.07 9.41 6.99
CA LEU A 154 -6.75 10.02 7.07
C LEU A 154 -6.42 10.49 8.48
N ASN A 155 -7.34 11.17 9.16
CA ASN A 155 -7.14 11.61 10.54
C ASN A 155 -6.93 10.47 11.53
N PHE A 156 -7.52 9.29 11.28
CA PHE A 156 -7.37 8.12 12.13
C PHE A 156 -6.04 7.40 11.93
N LEU A 157 -5.59 7.25 10.68
CA LEU A 157 -4.44 6.42 10.33
C LEU A 157 -3.11 7.18 10.25
N SER A 158 -3.14 8.50 9.99
CA SER A 158 -1.95 9.25 9.60
C SER A 158 -1.37 10.06 10.75
N ASP A 159 -0.04 10.06 10.85
CA ASP A 159 0.71 10.97 11.72
C ASP A 159 0.88 12.34 11.05
N GLU A 160 0.91 12.38 9.70
CA GLU A 160 1.02 13.59 8.89
C GLU A 160 0.09 13.50 7.68
N ILE A 161 -0.60 14.60 7.35
CA ILE A 161 -1.50 14.70 6.19
C ILE A 161 -0.99 15.75 5.24
N ILE A 162 -0.76 15.35 3.98
CA ILE A 162 -0.35 16.22 2.90
C ILE A 162 -1.54 16.42 1.95
N GLU A 163 -2.08 17.64 1.90
CA GLU A 163 -3.18 17.96 0.98
C GLU A 163 -2.64 18.45 -0.36
N ILE A 164 -3.04 17.79 -1.45
CA ILE A 164 -2.66 18.17 -2.83
C ILE A 164 -3.89 18.70 -3.55
N VAL A 165 -3.82 19.96 -4.02
CA VAL A 165 -4.89 20.61 -4.78
C VAL A 165 -4.34 21.13 -6.09
N GLN A 166 -4.95 20.73 -7.20
CA GLN A 166 -4.51 21.12 -8.55
C GLN A 166 -3.01 20.87 -8.80
N GLY A 167 -2.49 19.74 -8.29
CA GLY A 167 -1.09 19.37 -8.45
C GLY A 167 -0.10 20.13 -7.56
N GLN A 168 -0.58 20.91 -6.58
CA GLN A 168 0.25 21.66 -5.64
C GLN A 168 -0.03 21.22 -4.21
N ILE A 169 1.04 21.12 -3.42
CA ILE A 169 0.92 20.87 -1.98
C ILE A 169 0.39 22.15 -1.32
N LYS A 170 -0.71 22.04 -0.59
CA LYS A 170 -1.16 23.12 0.29
C LYS A 170 -0.23 23.22 1.48
N PRO A 171 0.25 24.44 1.84
CA PRO A 171 1.01 24.61 3.08
C PRO A 171 0.16 24.18 4.28
N SER A 172 0.75 23.34 5.15
CA SER A 172 0.11 22.93 6.38
C SER A 172 -0.21 24.13 7.25
N LYS A 173 -1.27 24.05 8.09
CA LYS A 173 -1.62 25.16 9.00
C LYS A 173 -0.53 25.46 10.02
N ASP A 174 0.40 24.54 10.24
CA ASP A 174 1.50 24.68 11.20
C ASP A 174 2.70 25.47 10.65
N ASP A 175 2.88 25.56 9.33
CA ASP A 175 3.96 26.37 8.71
C ASP A 175 3.76 27.89 8.91
N LYS A 176 2.58 28.35 9.37
CA LYS A 176 2.29 29.76 9.64
C LYS A 176 2.77 30.27 10.99
N LYS A 177 3.37 29.42 11.84
CA LYS A 177 3.88 29.84 13.17
C LYS A 177 5.39 30.09 13.19
N SER A 178 6.08 29.94 12.09
CA SER A 178 7.56 30.09 12.00
C SER A 178 8.02 31.22 11.08
N ALA A 179 7.18 32.21 10.76
CA ALA A 179 7.55 33.41 10.00
C ALA A 179 7.29 34.68 10.81
#